data_a8ae88a3b5d4e1d54b71e1a2e1af44d8
#
_entry.id   a8ae88a3b5d4e1d54b71e1a2e1af44d8
#
_cell.length_a   1.000
_cell.length_b   1.000
_cell.length_c   1.000
_cell.angle_alpha   90.00
_cell.angle_beta   90.00
_cell.angle_gamma   90.00
#
_symmetry.space_group_name_H-M   'P 1'
#
loop_
_entity.id
_entity.type
_entity.pdbx_description
1 polymer ?
#
loop_
_entity_poly.entity_id
_entity_poly.type
_entity_poly.pdbx_seq_one_letter_code
_entity_poly.pdbx_strand_id
1 'polypeptide(L)'
;MKKLGAELKRHALTAISYMLPLVVASGLLIAIGNLMGGENVTELSKMTLPSALTTLGVMGMGLLPSFIAGYIAYSIADRPGIAPGFLMGQIASFLGAGFLGGMVGGYLVGYIALFIKNNLKVPKWAEALMPMMIVPTLSAIIAGLIMFFVVGTPITMATKALTNFITGLDQSSKAVYGFIIGALGCIDFGGPISKVPNLICDGLLLEGITGPEAIKVLAAMVPPLGITFSLVLSKLLKKNIYTAQEKENIKVAFPMGLCMISEGVIPIAMNDIIRTVICTATGCGVTGAISFSLDVGSKVPSGGVFVIPAMSNPLAALIALLAGTAVTGVLLVLIKKKKTEEDEPMVDEKEEDLDLLGFTIS
;
A
#
# COMPACT_ATOMS: atom_id res chain seq x y z
N MET A 1 2.21 -27.51 -4.16
CA MET A 1 2.77 -26.28 -3.57
C MET A 1 2.42 -25.00 -4.33
N LYS A 2 2.56 -24.89 -5.68
CA LYS A 2 2.20 -23.68 -6.45
C LYS A 2 0.74 -23.24 -6.31
N LYS A 3 -0.24 -24.17 -6.26
CA LYS A 3 -1.67 -23.86 -6.09
C LYS A 3 -1.97 -23.28 -4.70
N LEU A 4 -1.43 -23.87 -3.62
CA LEU A 4 -1.61 -23.40 -2.25
C LEU A 4 -1.06 -21.97 -2.06
N GLY A 5 0.14 -21.69 -2.58
CA GLY A 5 0.71 -20.34 -2.51
C GLY A 5 -0.13 -19.29 -3.26
N ALA A 6 -0.73 -19.65 -4.39
CA ALA A 6 -1.63 -18.78 -5.14
C ALA A 6 -2.94 -18.50 -4.38
N GLU A 7 -3.49 -19.52 -3.69
CA GLU A 7 -4.69 -19.36 -2.85
C GLU A 7 -4.42 -18.47 -1.63
N LEU A 8 -3.34 -18.72 -0.89
CA LEU A 8 -2.94 -17.88 0.23
C LEU A 8 -2.76 -16.42 -0.21
N LYS A 9 -2.04 -16.18 -1.33
CA LYS A 9 -1.88 -14.85 -1.90
C LYS A 9 -3.24 -14.20 -2.22
N ARG A 10 -4.18 -14.94 -2.82
CA ARG A 10 -5.52 -14.42 -3.13
C ARG A 10 -6.26 -13.96 -1.88
N HIS A 11 -6.27 -14.78 -0.81
CA HIS A 11 -6.93 -14.44 0.45
C HIS A 11 -6.32 -13.20 1.11
N ALA A 12 -4.98 -13.09 1.12
CA ALA A 12 -4.30 -11.89 1.60
C ALA A 12 -4.69 -10.64 0.79
N LEU A 13 -4.64 -10.72 -0.56
CA LEU A 13 -5.01 -9.59 -1.42
C LEU A 13 -6.47 -9.16 -1.25
N THR A 14 -7.39 -10.10 -1.04
CA THR A 14 -8.78 -9.79 -0.70
C THR A 14 -8.86 -8.98 0.58
N ALA A 15 -8.23 -9.45 1.66
CA ALA A 15 -8.26 -8.75 2.94
C ALA A 15 -7.66 -7.34 2.84
N ILE A 16 -6.57 -7.17 2.11
CA ILE A 16 -5.94 -5.89 1.88
C ILE A 16 -6.87 -4.91 1.15
N SER A 17 -7.58 -5.37 0.12
CA SER A 17 -8.53 -4.52 -0.61
C SER A 17 -9.63 -3.96 0.29
N TYR A 18 -10.11 -4.73 1.26
CA TYR A 18 -11.07 -4.27 2.27
C TYR A 18 -10.44 -3.37 3.35
N MET A 19 -9.16 -3.55 3.63
CA MET A 19 -8.42 -2.78 4.63
C MET A 19 -8.01 -1.39 4.13
N LEU A 20 -7.70 -1.25 2.84
CA LEU A 20 -7.18 0.00 2.26
C LEU A 20 -8.01 1.25 2.57
N PRO A 21 -9.36 1.25 2.43
CA PRO A 21 -10.16 2.45 2.78
C PRO A 21 -10.02 2.86 4.25
N LEU A 22 -9.93 1.88 5.17
CA LEU A 22 -9.72 2.16 6.59
C LEU A 22 -8.34 2.78 6.84
N VAL A 23 -7.30 2.22 6.22
CA VAL A 23 -5.92 2.70 6.33
C VAL A 23 -5.81 4.14 5.83
N VAL A 24 -6.37 4.42 4.64
CA VAL A 24 -6.34 5.75 4.03
C VAL A 24 -7.11 6.77 4.87
N ALA A 25 -8.34 6.44 5.27
CA ALA A 25 -9.16 7.34 6.09
C ALA A 25 -8.50 7.63 7.43
N SER A 26 -8.02 6.60 8.12
CA SER A 26 -7.33 6.74 9.42
C SER A 26 -6.05 7.56 9.30
N GLY A 27 -5.25 7.30 8.27
CA GLY A 27 -4.03 8.04 8.00
C GLY A 27 -4.28 9.53 7.72
N LEU A 28 -5.28 9.85 6.90
CA LEU A 28 -5.64 11.25 6.63
C LEU A 28 -6.16 11.96 7.88
N LEU A 29 -6.97 11.28 8.72
CA LEU A 29 -7.43 11.84 9.99
C LEU A 29 -6.26 12.17 10.91
N ILE A 30 -5.27 11.29 11.03
CA ILE A 30 -4.04 11.54 11.80
C ILE A 30 -3.28 12.74 11.21
N ALA A 31 -3.12 12.79 9.88
CA ALA A 31 -2.41 13.88 9.23
C ALA A 31 -3.07 15.24 9.47
N ILE A 32 -4.37 15.35 9.22
CA ILE A 32 -5.14 16.57 9.41
C ILE A 32 -5.10 17.00 10.87
N GLY A 33 -5.35 16.06 11.81
CA GLY A 33 -5.32 16.36 13.24
C GLY A 33 -3.95 16.86 13.70
N ASN A 34 -2.87 16.20 13.31
CA ASN A 34 -1.50 16.59 13.67
C ASN A 34 -1.13 17.97 13.06
N LEU A 35 -1.51 18.25 11.81
CA LEU A 35 -1.27 19.55 11.17
C LEU A 35 -2.00 20.70 11.87
N MET A 36 -3.13 20.41 12.50
CA MET A 36 -3.89 21.36 13.33
C MET A 36 -3.37 21.43 14.78
N GLY A 37 -2.27 20.72 15.11
CA GLY A 37 -1.71 20.69 16.47
C GLY A 37 -2.40 19.69 17.42
N GLY A 38 -3.17 18.73 16.87
CA GLY A 38 -3.80 17.67 17.65
C GLY A 38 -2.83 16.56 18.05
N GLU A 39 -3.06 15.97 19.19
CA GLU A 39 -2.35 14.81 19.70
C GLU A 39 -3.33 13.66 19.98
N ASN A 40 -2.82 12.42 20.02
CA ASN A 40 -3.63 11.30 20.44
C ASN A 40 -3.95 11.39 21.94
N VAL A 41 -5.22 11.53 22.29
CA VAL A 41 -5.69 11.73 23.66
C VAL A 41 -6.66 10.63 24.04
N THR A 42 -6.48 10.04 25.23
CA THR A 42 -7.35 8.99 25.77
C THR A 42 -8.41 9.53 26.75
N GLU A 43 -8.24 10.77 27.23
CA GLU A 43 -9.14 11.40 28.20
C GLU A 43 -10.07 12.39 27.50
N LEU A 44 -11.37 12.23 27.71
CA LEU A 44 -12.39 13.09 27.09
C LEU A 44 -12.26 14.56 27.52
N SER A 45 -11.76 14.81 28.74
CA SER A 45 -11.54 16.15 29.30
C SER A 45 -10.49 16.98 28.55
N LYS A 46 -9.56 16.31 27.88
CA LYS A 46 -8.48 16.93 27.09
C LYS A 46 -8.79 16.94 25.57
N MET A 47 -9.98 16.48 25.17
CA MET A 47 -10.36 16.32 23.78
C MET A 47 -10.63 17.68 23.13
N THR A 48 -9.79 18.07 22.18
CA THR A 48 -10.01 19.18 21.26
C THR A 48 -10.42 18.66 19.89
N LEU A 49 -10.93 19.50 18.99
CA LEU A 49 -11.27 19.07 17.65
C LEU A 49 -10.08 18.45 16.90
N PRO A 50 -8.88 19.08 16.88
CA PRO A 50 -7.69 18.44 16.27
C PRO A 50 -7.32 17.10 16.93
N SER A 51 -7.35 17.04 18.27
CA SER A 51 -7.04 15.80 19.01
C SER A 51 -8.08 14.70 18.74
N ALA A 52 -9.34 15.06 18.56
CA ALA A 52 -10.38 14.11 18.20
C ALA A 52 -10.12 13.47 16.82
N LEU A 53 -9.69 14.26 15.83
CA LEU A 53 -9.32 13.74 14.51
C LEU A 53 -8.11 12.80 14.61
N THR A 54 -7.05 13.21 15.32
CA THR A 54 -5.87 12.36 15.52
C THR A 54 -6.23 11.07 16.24
N THR A 55 -6.99 11.15 17.32
CA THR A 55 -7.39 9.99 18.12
C THR A 55 -8.27 9.04 17.32
N LEU A 56 -9.25 9.55 16.56
CA LEU A 56 -10.10 8.74 15.68
C LEU A 56 -9.26 7.97 14.65
N GLY A 57 -8.29 8.65 14.03
CA GLY A 57 -7.37 8.00 13.09
C GLY A 57 -6.50 6.93 13.75
N VAL A 58 -5.96 7.18 14.95
CA VAL A 58 -5.19 6.19 15.71
C VAL A 58 -6.05 4.99 16.09
N MET A 59 -7.29 5.20 16.51
CA MET A 59 -8.23 4.10 16.79
C MET A 59 -8.50 3.27 15.51
N GLY A 60 -8.70 3.91 14.36
CA GLY A 60 -8.87 3.23 13.09
C GLY A 60 -7.64 2.39 12.69
N MET A 61 -6.42 2.93 12.87
CA MET A 61 -5.19 2.16 12.65
C MET A 61 -5.09 0.96 13.60
N GLY A 62 -5.51 1.10 14.86
CA GLY A 62 -5.54 0.01 15.82
C GLY A 62 -6.46 -1.16 15.47
N LEU A 63 -7.45 -0.95 14.58
CA LEU A 63 -8.35 -2.00 14.09
C LEU A 63 -7.73 -2.86 12.98
N LEU A 64 -6.61 -2.47 12.39
CA LEU A 64 -6.05 -3.12 11.21
C LEU A 64 -5.73 -4.62 11.40
N PRO A 65 -5.16 -5.09 12.53
CA PRO A 65 -4.97 -6.53 12.76
C PRO A 65 -6.29 -7.30 12.72
N SER A 66 -7.38 -6.69 13.21
CA SER A 66 -8.72 -7.30 13.16
C SER A 66 -9.32 -7.30 11.76
N PHE A 67 -9.15 -6.22 11.01
CA PHE A 67 -9.60 -6.15 9.63
C PHE A 67 -8.91 -7.18 8.76
N ILE A 68 -7.58 -7.29 8.82
CA ILE A 68 -6.86 -8.26 7.99
C ILE A 68 -7.25 -9.70 8.36
N ALA A 69 -7.33 -10.02 9.65
CA ALA A 69 -7.71 -11.35 10.10
C ALA A 69 -9.15 -11.68 9.70
N GLY A 70 -10.09 -10.75 9.90
CA GLY A 70 -11.50 -10.92 9.56
C GLY A 70 -11.73 -11.15 8.08
N TYR A 71 -11.08 -10.38 7.21
CA TYR A 71 -11.26 -10.49 5.77
C TYR A 71 -10.46 -11.60 5.11
N ILE A 72 -9.33 -12.06 5.69
CA ILE A 72 -8.71 -13.34 5.31
C ILE A 72 -9.67 -14.48 5.62
N ALA A 73 -10.20 -14.54 6.84
CA ALA A 73 -11.15 -15.58 7.26
C ALA A 73 -12.44 -15.55 6.43
N TYR A 74 -12.95 -14.36 6.09
CA TYR A 74 -14.05 -14.19 5.13
C TYR A 74 -13.73 -14.76 3.77
N SER A 75 -12.57 -14.46 3.21
CA SER A 75 -12.16 -14.95 1.90
C SER A 75 -12.02 -16.48 1.85
N ILE A 76 -11.80 -17.15 3.00
CA ILE A 76 -11.66 -18.61 3.13
C ILE A 76 -12.99 -19.29 3.43
N ALA A 77 -13.72 -18.80 4.45
CA ALA A 77 -14.89 -19.48 5.03
C ALA A 77 -16.20 -18.73 4.81
N ASP A 78 -16.17 -17.59 4.08
CA ASP A 78 -17.31 -16.72 3.85
C ASP A 78 -17.79 -16.04 5.16
N ARG A 79 -19.05 -15.59 5.22
CA ARG A 79 -19.62 -14.82 6.34
C ARG A 79 -19.35 -15.41 7.73
N PRO A 80 -19.46 -16.74 7.95
CA PRO A 80 -19.16 -17.33 9.27
C PRO A 80 -17.74 -17.10 9.77
N GLY A 81 -16.78 -16.83 8.86
CA GLY A 81 -15.37 -16.57 9.21
C GLY A 81 -15.12 -15.15 9.74
N ILE A 82 -15.99 -14.17 9.46
CA ILE A 82 -15.71 -12.76 9.75
C ILE A 82 -15.53 -12.53 11.26
N ALA A 83 -16.52 -12.87 12.06
CA ALA A 83 -16.50 -12.59 13.50
C ALA A 83 -15.32 -13.27 14.23
N PRO A 84 -15.07 -14.59 14.05
CA PRO A 84 -13.92 -15.24 14.66
C PRO A 84 -12.60 -14.68 14.10
N GLY A 85 -12.55 -14.25 12.83
CA GLY A 85 -11.39 -13.57 12.26
C GLY A 85 -11.07 -12.26 12.97
N PHE A 86 -12.06 -11.41 13.19
CA PHE A 86 -11.88 -10.16 13.95
C PHE A 86 -11.36 -10.43 15.37
N LEU A 87 -11.84 -11.48 16.04
CA LEU A 87 -11.35 -11.88 17.36
C LEU A 87 -9.87 -12.31 17.32
N MET A 88 -9.44 -13.03 16.28
CA MET A 88 -8.02 -13.39 16.13
C MET A 88 -7.13 -12.16 15.96
N GLY A 89 -7.59 -11.14 15.23
CA GLY A 89 -6.87 -9.89 15.12
C GLY A 89 -6.78 -9.11 16.45
N GLN A 90 -7.83 -9.14 17.29
CA GLN A 90 -7.78 -8.59 18.64
C GLN A 90 -6.78 -9.36 19.52
N ILE A 91 -6.75 -10.68 19.44
CA ILE A 91 -5.75 -11.50 20.13
C ILE A 91 -4.34 -11.14 19.66
N ALA A 92 -4.13 -10.97 18.34
CA ALA A 92 -2.86 -10.54 17.80
C ALA A 92 -2.41 -9.18 18.36
N SER A 93 -3.32 -8.21 18.46
CA SER A 93 -3.05 -6.91 19.10
C SER A 93 -2.72 -7.04 20.57
N PHE A 94 -3.47 -7.85 21.31
CA PHE A 94 -3.23 -8.12 22.74
C PHE A 94 -1.86 -8.75 23.00
N LEU A 95 -1.42 -9.67 22.14
CA LEU A 95 -0.12 -10.34 22.23
C LEU A 95 1.05 -9.47 21.75
N GLY A 96 0.80 -8.30 21.17
CA GLY A 96 1.82 -7.50 20.50
C GLY A 96 2.39 -8.19 19.25
N ALA A 97 1.61 -9.06 18.61
CA ALA A 97 1.95 -9.74 17.38
C ALA A 97 1.51 -8.95 16.11
N GLY A 98 0.81 -7.83 16.31
CA GLY A 98 0.44 -6.82 15.34
C GLY A 98 -0.19 -7.37 14.06
N PHE A 99 0.19 -6.77 12.93
CA PHE A 99 -0.32 -7.13 11.61
C PHE A 99 -0.01 -8.59 11.22
N LEU A 100 1.23 -9.06 11.49
CA LEU A 100 1.64 -10.43 11.17
C LEU A 100 0.81 -11.44 11.96
N GLY A 101 0.57 -11.16 13.25
CA GLY A 101 -0.32 -11.95 14.09
C GLY A 101 -1.74 -12.00 13.58
N GLY A 102 -2.27 -10.85 13.16
CA GLY A 102 -3.60 -10.75 12.53
C GLY A 102 -3.70 -11.58 11.26
N MET A 103 -2.69 -11.51 10.40
CA MET A 103 -2.65 -12.28 9.16
C MET A 103 -2.64 -13.80 9.43
N VAL A 104 -1.75 -14.27 10.30
CA VAL A 104 -1.67 -15.69 10.66
C VAL A 104 -2.94 -16.17 11.37
N GLY A 105 -3.46 -15.36 12.30
CA GLY A 105 -4.73 -15.65 12.98
C GLY A 105 -5.92 -15.76 12.03
N GLY A 106 -5.97 -14.90 11.02
CA GLY A 106 -6.99 -14.93 9.97
C GLY A 106 -6.96 -16.21 9.13
N TYR A 107 -5.78 -16.65 8.71
CA TYR A 107 -5.63 -17.94 8.02
C TYR A 107 -6.02 -19.10 8.94
N LEU A 108 -5.50 -19.12 10.16
CA LEU A 108 -5.77 -20.17 11.11
C LEU A 108 -7.29 -20.35 11.32
N VAL A 109 -7.98 -19.29 11.70
CA VAL A 109 -9.40 -19.37 11.98
C VAL A 109 -10.25 -19.58 10.73
N GLY A 110 -9.83 -19.01 9.59
CA GLY A 110 -10.53 -19.20 8.32
C GLY A 110 -10.57 -20.68 7.90
N TYR A 111 -9.42 -21.37 7.94
CA TYR A 111 -9.37 -22.80 7.60
C TYR A 111 -10.05 -23.67 8.65
N ILE A 112 -9.99 -23.34 9.94
CA ILE A 112 -10.75 -24.04 10.99
C ILE A 112 -12.26 -23.87 10.77
N ALA A 113 -12.73 -22.65 10.48
CA ALA A 113 -14.13 -22.39 10.19
C ALA A 113 -14.62 -23.14 8.93
N LEU A 114 -13.81 -23.14 7.88
CA LEU A 114 -14.10 -23.91 6.66
C LEU A 114 -14.17 -25.42 6.94
N PHE A 115 -13.25 -25.95 7.74
CA PHE A 115 -13.26 -27.36 8.15
C PHE A 115 -14.51 -27.72 8.93
N ILE A 116 -14.90 -26.91 9.92
CA ILE A 116 -16.12 -27.12 10.71
C ILE A 116 -17.36 -27.05 9.81
N LYS A 117 -17.44 -26.02 8.95
CA LYS A 117 -18.55 -25.82 8.00
C LYS A 117 -18.77 -27.05 7.10
N ASN A 118 -17.70 -27.69 6.64
CA ASN A 118 -17.78 -28.77 5.67
C ASN A 118 -17.95 -30.16 6.31
N ASN A 119 -17.47 -30.35 7.54
CA ASN A 119 -17.40 -31.69 8.14
C ASN A 119 -18.37 -31.91 9.32
N LEU A 120 -18.78 -30.84 10.00
CA LEU A 120 -19.67 -30.98 11.14
C LEU A 120 -21.13 -31.19 10.68
N LYS A 121 -21.65 -32.37 10.95
CA LYS A 121 -23.07 -32.67 10.67
C LYS A 121 -23.90 -32.39 11.91
N VAL A 122 -24.93 -31.61 11.76
CA VAL A 122 -25.88 -31.28 12.83
C VAL A 122 -27.30 -31.77 12.46
N PRO A 123 -28.19 -32.00 13.44
CA PRO A 123 -29.58 -32.31 13.18
C PRO A 123 -30.25 -31.17 12.39
N LYS A 124 -31.30 -31.50 11.61
CA LYS A 124 -32.03 -30.54 10.74
C LYS A 124 -32.46 -29.26 11.45
N TRP A 125 -32.93 -29.37 12.71
CA TRP A 125 -33.34 -28.21 13.51
C TRP A 125 -32.21 -27.26 13.84
N ALA A 126 -30.96 -27.72 13.84
CA ALA A 126 -29.77 -26.94 14.14
C ALA A 126 -29.02 -26.41 12.89
N GLU A 127 -29.46 -26.80 11.67
CA GLU A 127 -28.78 -26.36 10.41
C GLU A 127 -28.76 -24.83 10.28
N ALA A 128 -29.81 -24.14 10.65
CA ALA A 128 -29.89 -22.69 10.63
C ALA A 128 -28.91 -22.02 11.61
N LEU A 129 -28.50 -22.71 12.68
CA LEU A 129 -27.55 -22.22 13.68
C LEU A 129 -26.08 -22.39 13.23
N MET A 130 -25.83 -23.21 12.21
CA MET A 130 -24.46 -23.48 11.74
C MET A 130 -23.70 -22.20 11.38
N PRO A 131 -24.17 -21.33 10.45
CA PRO A 131 -23.40 -20.18 10.03
C PRO A 131 -23.37 -19.03 11.06
N MET A 132 -24.37 -18.94 11.94
CA MET A 132 -24.52 -17.81 12.85
C MET A 132 -23.90 -18.03 14.23
N MET A 133 -23.89 -19.28 14.72
CA MET A 133 -23.51 -19.60 16.08
C MET A 133 -22.44 -20.70 16.15
N ILE A 134 -22.69 -21.86 15.53
CA ILE A 134 -21.86 -23.04 15.73
C ILE A 134 -20.46 -22.84 15.12
N VAL A 135 -20.40 -22.50 13.83
CA VAL A 135 -19.11 -22.31 13.12
C VAL A 135 -18.32 -21.14 13.74
N PRO A 136 -18.87 -19.94 13.93
CA PRO A 136 -18.12 -18.83 14.51
C PRO A 136 -17.61 -19.13 15.94
N THR A 137 -18.45 -19.72 16.79
CA THR A 137 -18.07 -19.98 18.18
C THR A 137 -17.00 -21.05 18.30
N LEU A 138 -17.19 -22.20 17.64
CA LEU A 138 -16.21 -23.28 17.70
C LEU A 138 -14.88 -22.89 17.06
N SER A 139 -14.90 -22.22 15.91
CA SER A 139 -13.68 -21.77 15.27
C SER A 139 -12.95 -20.73 16.10
N ALA A 140 -13.67 -19.78 16.76
CA ALA A 140 -13.06 -18.80 17.65
C ALA A 140 -12.40 -19.46 18.86
N ILE A 141 -13.05 -20.44 19.50
CA ILE A 141 -12.49 -21.15 20.63
C ILE A 141 -11.21 -21.90 20.22
N ILE A 142 -11.29 -22.71 19.17
CA ILE A 142 -10.15 -23.54 18.75
C ILE A 142 -8.98 -22.66 18.30
N ALA A 143 -9.23 -21.72 17.38
CA ALA A 143 -8.19 -20.83 16.87
C ALA A 143 -7.64 -19.90 17.95
N GLY A 144 -8.51 -19.39 18.85
CA GLY A 144 -8.10 -18.52 19.94
C GLY A 144 -7.16 -19.20 20.92
N LEU A 145 -7.47 -20.44 21.32
CA LEU A 145 -6.58 -21.24 22.17
C LEU A 145 -5.23 -21.52 21.48
N ILE A 146 -5.25 -21.86 20.20
CA ILE A 146 -4.02 -22.05 19.43
C ILE A 146 -3.20 -20.74 19.35
N MET A 147 -3.88 -19.60 19.11
CA MET A 147 -3.21 -18.30 19.09
C MET A 147 -2.58 -17.95 20.44
N PHE A 148 -3.29 -18.14 21.55
CA PHE A 148 -2.76 -17.79 22.88
C PHE A 148 -1.61 -18.70 23.31
N PHE A 149 -1.71 -20.02 23.12
CA PHE A 149 -0.80 -20.96 23.75
C PHE A 149 0.27 -21.56 22.81
N VAL A 150 0.06 -21.50 21.47
CA VAL A 150 0.96 -22.16 20.53
C VAL A 150 1.61 -21.17 19.57
N VAL A 151 0.82 -20.38 18.87
CA VAL A 151 1.27 -19.59 17.72
C VAL A 151 1.66 -18.15 18.11
N GLY A 152 1.02 -17.59 19.11
CA GLY A 152 1.19 -16.17 19.47
C GLY A 152 2.63 -15.81 19.87
N THR A 153 3.26 -16.61 20.74
CA THR A 153 4.64 -16.34 21.17
C THR A 153 5.65 -16.38 20.01
N PRO A 154 5.69 -17.40 19.14
CA PRO A 154 6.58 -17.41 17.97
C PRO A 154 6.37 -16.21 17.07
N ILE A 155 5.13 -15.81 16.82
CA ILE A 155 4.84 -14.66 15.93
C ILE A 155 5.32 -13.36 16.58
N THR A 156 5.03 -13.16 17.87
CA THR A 156 5.50 -11.98 18.59
C THR A 156 7.03 -11.89 18.61
N MET A 157 7.72 -13.01 18.73
CA MET A 157 9.18 -13.05 18.62
C MET A 157 9.64 -12.67 17.21
N ALA A 158 8.99 -13.18 16.16
CA ALA A 158 9.30 -12.84 14.77
C ALA A 158 9.05 -11.35 14.49
N THR A 159 7.93 -10.78 14.95
CA THR A 159 7.61 -9.36 14.83
C THR A 159 8.68 -8.50 15.52
N LYS A 160 9.05 -8.85 16.77
CA LYS A 160 10.10 -8.14 17.50
C LYS A 160 11.47 -8.26 16.83
N ALA A 161 11.83 -9.43 16.31
CA ALA A 161 13.07 -9.63 15.59
C ALA A 161 13.13 -8.76 14.33
N LEU A 162 12.04 -8.67 13.56
CA LEU A 162 11.92 -7.82 12.38
C LEU A 162 12.03 -6.33 12.75
N THR A 163 11.34 -5.89 13.79
CA THR A 163 11.42 -4.51 14.31
C THR A 163 12.84 -4.17 14.72
N ASN A 164 13.48 -5.02 15.54
CA ASN A 164 14.85 -4.81 15.99
C ASN A 164 15.85 -4.79 14.81
N PHE A 165 15.65 -5.64 13.81
CA PHE A 165 16.47 -5.65 12.61
C PHE A 165 16.40 -4.30 11.89
N ILE A 166 15.19 -3.79 11.63
CA ILE A 166 15.01 -2.53 10.88
C ILE A 166 15.49 -1.32 11.67
N THR A 167 15.20 -1.27 12.99
CA THR A 167 15.61 -0.15 13.85
C THR A 167 17.11 -0.16 14.15
N GLY A 168 17.76 -1.33 14.06
CA GLY A 168 19.18 -1.50 14.27
C GLY A 168 20.07 -1.27 13.04
N LEU A 169 19.49 -0.92 11.88
CA LEU A 169 20.26 -0.63 10.66
C LEU A 169 21.14 0.61 10.84
N ASP A 170 22.41 0.50 10.45
CA ASP A 170 23.30 1.63 10.33
C ASP A 170 22.97 2.50 9.09
N GLN A 171 23.59 3.67 8.99
CA GLN A 171 23.29 4.66 7.94
C GLN A 171 23.51 4.09 6.53
N SER A 172 24.57 3.30 6.33
CA SER A 172 24.90 2.69 5.04
C SER A 172 23.87 1.63 4.67
N SER A 173 23.49 0.79 5.62
CA SER A 173 22.46 -0.23 5.43
C SER A 173 21.09 0.40 5.16
N LYS A 174 20.73 1.49 5.85
CA LYS A 174 19.49 2.25 5.57
C LYS A 174 19.43 2.72 4.11
N ALA A 175 20.54 3.26 3.56
CA ALA A 175 20.59 3.69 2.17
C ALA A 175 20.32 2.53 1.20
N VAL A 176 20.96 1.37 1.43
CA VAL A 176 20.78 0.17 0.58
C VAL A 176 19.36 -0.38 0.68
N TYR A 177 18.84 -0.56 1.88
CA TYR A 177 17.45 -1.03 2.09
C TYR A 177 16.45 -0.05 1.53
N GLY A 178 16.63 1.24 1.76
CA GLY A 178 15.79 2.29 1.20
C GLY A 178 15.77 2.26 -0.32
N PHE A 179 16.92 2.08 -0.97
CA PHE A 179 17.02 1.92 -2.42
C PHE A 179 16.25 0.70 -2.91
N ILE A 180 16.42 -0.46 -2.27
CA ILE A 180 15.74 -1.69 -2.67
C ILE A 180 14.21 -1.56 -2.52
N ILE A 181 13.73 -1.07 -1.38
CA ILE A 181 12.29 -0.89 -1.12
C ILE A 181 11.70 0.10 -2.12
N GLY A 182 12.35 1.25 -2.34
CA GLY A 182 11.89 2.27 -3.27
C GLY A 182 11.83 1.76 -4.71
N ALA A 183 12.90 1.11 -5.18
CA ALA A 183 12.97 0.57 -6.54
C ALA A 183 11.92 -0.51 -6.79
N LEU A 184 11.77 -1.48 -5.88
CA LEU A 184 10.81 -2.57 -6.00
C LEU A 184 9.36 -2.10 -5.81
N GLY A 185 9.13 -1.09 -4.97
CA GLY A 185 7.81 -0.54 -4.69
C GLY A 185 7.16 0.15 -5.89
N CYS A 186 7.92 0.46 -6.94
CA CYS A 186 7.43 1.19 -8.12
C CYS A 186 7.77 0.54 -9.46
N ILE A 187 8.31 -0.68 -9.46
CA ILE A 187 8.84 -1.34 -10.66
C ILE A 187 7.78 -1.62 -11.74
N ASP A 188 6.53 -1.83 -11.34
CA ASP A 188 5.40 -2.12 -12.23
C ASP A 188 4.24 -1.11 -12.06
N PHE A 189 4.55 0.11 -11.59
CA PHE A 189 3.63 1.24 -11.48
C PHE A 189 2.32 0.90 -10.74
N GLY A 190 2.40 0.22 -9.59
CA GLY A 190 1.23 -0.19 -8.81
C GLY A 190 0.72 -1.60 -9.12
N GLY A 191 1.43 -2.36 -9.95
CA GLY A 191 1.10 -3.73 -10.32
C GLY A 191 1.37 -4.76 -9.21
N PRO A 192 1.30 -6.05 -9.55
CA PRO A 192 1.37 -7.14 -8.56
C PRO A 192 2.75 -7.30 -7.90
N ILE A 193 3.85 -6.84 -8.54
CA ILE A 193 5.20 -6.95 -7.98
C ILE A 193 5.40 -5.91 -6.89
N SER A 194 5.08 -4.64 -7.16
CA SER A 194 5.21 -3.54 -6.20
C SER A 194 4.26 -3.65 -5.01
N LYS A 195 3.15 -4.38 -5.14
CA LYS A 195 2.25 -4.63 -4.00
C LYS A 195 2.91 -5.36 -2.85
N VAL A 196 3.89 -6.25 -3.11
CA VAL A 196 4.54 -7.01 -2.04
C VAL A 196 5.36 -6.11 -1.10
N PRO A 197 6.35 -5.32 -1.58
CA PRO A 197 7.08 -4.39 -0.72
C PRO A 197 6.17 -3.33 -0.10
N ASN A 198 5.16 -2.83 -0.83
CA ASN A 198 4.23 -1.85 -0.28
C ASN A 198 3.43 -2.41 0.91
N LEU A 199 2.99 -3.67 0.85
CA LEU A 199 2.34 -4.36 1.95
C LEU A 199 3.25 -4.57 3.16
N ILE A 200 4.53 -4.83 2.91
CA ILE A 200 5.52 -4.92 3.98
C ILE A 200 5.65 -3.55 4.68
N CYS A 201 5.68 -2.46 3.92
CA CYS A 201 5.71 -1.10 4.49
C CYS A 201 4.46 -0.83 5.34
N ASP A 202 3.27 -1.14 4.83
CA ASP A 202 2.01 -1.02 5.58
C ASP A 202 2.04 -1.85 6.88
N GLY A 203 2.53 -3.09 6.80
CA GLY A 203 2.69 -3.96 7.97
C GLY A 203 3.65 -3.38 9.01
N LEU A 204 4.79 -2.85 8.57
CA LEU A 204 5.79 -2.21 9.44
C LEU A 204 5.27 -0.92 10.07
N LEU A 205 4.46 -0.14 9.36
CA LEU A 205 3.79 1.02 9.91
C LEU A 205 2.92 0.65 11.12
N LEU A 206 2.23 -0.49 11.07
CA LEU A 206 1.40 -0.98 12.17
C LEU A 206 2.20 -1.38 13.41
N GLU A 207 3.47 -1.74 13.20
CA GLU A 207 4.43 -2.01 14.27
C GLU A 207 5.14 -0.72 14.75
N GLY A 208 4.71 0.44 14.27
CA GLY A 208 5.28 1.75 14.63
C GLY A 208 6.55 2.13 13.87
N ILE A 209 6.96 1.34 12.88
CA ILE A 209 8.14 1.61 12.05
C ILE A 209 7.71 2.44 10.84
N THR A 210 7.94 3.73 10.91
CA THR A 210 7.39 4.72 9.96
C THR A 210 8.30 5.00 8.75
N GLY A 211 9.57 4.62 8.80
CA GLY A 211 10.55 4.89 7.74
C GLY A 211 10.23 4.24 6.40
N PRO A 212 9.98 2.91 6.34
CA PRO A 212 9.60 2.23 5.10
C PRO A 212 8.32 2.80 4.48
N GLU A 213 7.39 3.27 5.31
CA GLU A 213 6.16 3.90 4.83
C GLU A 213 6.43 5.23 4.12
N ALA A 214 7.34 6.05 4.65
CA ALA A 214 7.77 7.28 3.98
C ALA A 214 8.41 6.99 2.61
N ILE A 215 9.22 5.91 2.51
CA ILE A 215 9.78 5.47 1.23
C ILE A 215 8.66 5.15 0.24
N LYS A 216 7.68 4.35 0.63
CA LYS A 216 6.55 3.95 -0.21
C LYS A 216 5.79 5.16 -0.75
N VAL A 217 5.43 6.11 0.14
CA VAL A 217 4.67 7.31 -0.24
C VAL A 217 5.48 8.19 -1.21
N LEU A 218 6.74 8.45 -0.91
CA LEU A 218 7.58 9.33 -1.72
C LEU A 218 7.95 8.67 -3.07
N ALA A 219 8.36 7.40 -3.05
CA ALA A 219 8.77 6.70 -4.26
C ALA A 219 7.61 6.54 -5.27
N ALA A 220 6.38 6.32 -4.79
CA ALA A 220 5.22 6.19 -5.68
C ALA A 220 4.90 7.47 -6.49
N MET A 221 5.33 8.64 -6.02
CA MET A 221 5.19 9.90 -6.75
C MET A 221 6.27 10.10 -7.82
N VAL A 222 7.42 9.45 -7.70
CA VAL A 222 8.59 9.68 -8.57
C VAL A 222 8.34 9.36 -10.05
N PRO A 223 7.69 8.25 -10.45
CA PRO A 223 7.51 7.93 -11.85
C PRO A 223 6.76 9.02 -12.64
N PRO A 224 5.57 9.48 -12.24
CA PRO A 224 4.86 10.52 -12.99
C PRO A 224 5.56 11.89 -12.91
N LEU A 225 6.15 12.25 -11.77
CA LEU A 225 6.90 13.49 -11.63
C LEU A 225 8.19 13.48 -12.46
N GLY A 226 8.92 12.37 -12.45
CA GLY A 226 10.16 12.19 -13.20
C GLY A 226 9.93 12.19 -14.72
N ILE A 227 8.86 11.57 -15.19
CA ILE A 227 8.46 11.61 -16.60
C ILE A 227 8.07 13.04 -17.00
N THR A 228 7.30 13.75 -16.17
CA THR A 228 6.96 15.14 -16.41
C THR A 228 8.21 16.01 -16.45
N PHE A 229 9.13 15.84 -15.51
CA PHE A 229 10.41 16.55 -15.50
C PHE A 229 11.23 16.24 -16.75
N SER A 230 11.26 14.98 -17.20
CA SER A 230 11.97 14.59 -18.43
C SER A 230 11.37 15.25 -19.68
N LEU A 231 10.04 15.46 -19.74
CA LEU A 231 9.40 16.19 -20.82
C LEU A 231 9.86 17.66 -20.86
N VAL A 232 9.95 18.31 -19.70
CA VAL A 232 10.46 19.70 -19.60
C VAL A 232 11.92 19.75 -20.03
N LEU A 233 12.76 18.86 -19.50
CA LEU A 233 14.18 18.80 -19.80
C LEU A 233 14.46 18.45 -21.27
N SER A 234 13.67 17.54 -21.85
CA SER A 234 13.79 17.18 -23.27
C SER A 234 13.47 18.35 -24.20
N LYS A 235 12.49 19.19 -23.87
CA LYS A 235 12.20 20.43 -24.60
C LYS A 235 13.35 21.43 -24.53
N LEU A 236 13.95 21.62 -23.34
CA LEU A 236 15.10 22.51 -23.15
C LEU A 236 16.31 22.03 -23.96
N LEU A 237 16.54 20.72 -24.04
CA LEU A 237 17.64 20.12 -24.78
C LEU A 237 17.32 19.85 -26.27
N LYS A 238 16.15 20.30 -26.75
CA LYS A 238 15.65 20.09 -28.13
C LYS A 238 15.68 18.62 -28.57
N LYS A 239 15.41 17.69 -27.64
CA LYS A 239 15.28 16.26 -27.89
C LYS A 239 13.82 15.86 -27.93
N ASN A 240 13.32 15.29 -29.03
CA ASN A 240 11.97 14.73 -29.08
C ASN A 240 12.02 13.26 -28.64
N ILE A 241 11.59 12.97 -27.42
CA ILE A 241 11.57 11.61 -26.82
C ILE A 241 10.15 11.12 -26.53
N TYR A 242 9.15 11.94 -26.81
CA TYR A 242 7.73 11.66 -26.56
C TYR A 242 6.89 11.97 -27.79
N THR A 243 5.94 11.09 -28.12
CA THR A 243 4.91 11.33 -29.14
C THR A 243 3.91 12.39 -28.67
N ALA A 244 3.05 12.89 -29.58
CA ALA A 244 1.99 13.84 -29.22
C ALA A 244 1.04 13.23 -28.18
N GLN A 245 0.62 11.99 -28.35
CA GLN A 245 -0.24 11.26 -27.43
C GLN A 245 0.43 11.05 -26.04
N GLU A 246 1.72 10.67 -26.01
CA GLU A 246 2.45 10.57 -24.74
C GLU A 246 2.49 11.91 -23.97
N LYS A 247 2.64 13.03 -24.69
CA LYS A 247 2.65 14.38 -24.09
C LYS A 247 1.29 14.70 -23.44
N GLU A 248 0.18 14.32 -24.05
CA GLU A 248 -1.15 14.50 -23.43
C GLU A 248 -1.32 13.60 -22.21
N ASN A 249 -0.93 12.33 -22.30
CA ASN A 249 -0.97 11.40 -21.17
C ASN A 249 -0.11 11.91 -19.98
N ILE A 250 1.04 12.55 -20.24
CA ILE A 250 1.90 13.13 -19.18
C ILE A 250 1.17 14.26 -18.44
N LYS A 251 0.36 15.09 -19.13
CA LYS A 251 -0.43 16.15 -18.48
C LYS A 251 -1.43 15.60 -17.47
N VAL A 252 -1.99 14.43 -17.75
CA VAL A 252 -2.91 13.73 -16.84
C VAL A 252 -2.15 12.99 -15.73
N ALA A 253 -1.04 12.36 -16.05
CA ALA A 253 -0.23 11.61 -15.09
C ALA A 253 0.39 12.51 -14.00
N PHE A 254 0.70 13.77 -14.32
CA PHE A 254 1.32 14.69 -13.36
C PHE A 254 0.45 14.93 -12.11
N PRO A 255 -0.81 15.41 -12.19
CA PRO A 255 -1.65 15.58 -11.01
C PRO A 255 -1.97 14.26 -10.31
N MET A 256 -2.10 13.15 -11.05
CA MET A 256 -2.26 11.83 -10.46
C MET A 256 -1.04 11.48 -9.59
N GLY A 257 0.17 11.78 -10.06
CA GLY A 257 1.41 11.56 -9.33
C GLY A 257 1.50 12.34 -8.03
N LEU A 258 1.02 13.57 -7.98
CA LEU A 258 0.93 14.35 -6.75
C LEU A 258 0.04 13.67 -5.69
N CYS A 259 -0.95 12.89 -6.13
CA CYS A 259 -1.83 12.10 -5.27
C CYS A 259 -1.31 10.66 -5.02
N MET A 260 -0.05 10.34 -5.35
CA MET A 260 0.53 9.00 -5.20
C MET A 260 -0.07 7.95 -6.17
N ILE A 261 -0.66 8.36 -7.28
CA ILE A 261 -1.22 7.46 -8.29
C ILE A 261 -0.20 7.29 -9.42
N SER A 262 0.52 6.18 -9.41
CA SER A 262 1.57 5.88 -10.38
C SER A 262 1.06 5.24 -11.67
N GLU A 263 -0.15 4.71 -11.68
CA GLU A 263 -0.78 4.01 -12.80
C GLU A 263 -0.93 4.90 -14.04
N GLY A 264 -1.04 6.21 -13.86
CA GLY A 264 -1.08 7.19 -14.97
C GLY A 264 0.15 7.15 -15.89
N VAL A 265 1.24 6.53 -15.43
CA VAL A 265 2.47 6.35 -16.23
C VAL A 265 2.36 5.17 -17.20
N ILE A 266 1.47 4.21 -16.97
CA ILE A 266 1.41 2.96 -17.74
C ILE A 266 1.27 3.20 -19.26
N PRO A 267 0.35 4.07 -19.76
CA PRO A 267 0.23 4.30 -21.20
C PRO A 267 1.50 4.89 -21.84
N ILE A 268 2.28 5.67 -21.05
CA ILE A 268 3.54 6.27 -21.49
C ILE A 268 4.67 5.24 -21.48
N ALA A 269 4.70 4.39 -20.46
CA ALA A 269 5.71 3.36 -20.28
C ALA A 269 5.60 2.24 -21.33
N MET A 270 4.40 1.89 -21.77
CA MET A 270 4.15 0.81 -22.74
C MET A 270 4.91 0.99 -24.04
N ASN A 271 5.17 2.22 -24.47
CA ASN A 271 5.90 2.52 -25.70
C ASN A 271 7.42 2.31 -25.60
N ASP A 272 7.98 2.24 -24.39
CA ASP A 272 9.41 1.93 -24.12
C ASP A 272 9.54 1.44 -22.66
N ILE A 273 8.94 0.28 -22.39
CA ILE A 273 8.73 -0.20 -21.02
C ILE A 273 10.05 -0.45 -20.29
N ILE A 274 11.01 -1.10 -20.93
CA ILE A 274 12.27 -1.50 -20.27
C ILE A 274 13.04 -0.27 -19.81
N ARG A 275 13.22 0.73 -20.70
CA ARG A 275 13.96 1.94 -20.35
C ARG A 275 13.21 2.78 -19.33
N THR A 276 11.91 2.92 -19.49
CA THR A 276 11.07 3.67 -18.53
C THR A 276 11.14 3.05 -17.14
N VAL A 277 10.99 1.72 -17.03
CA VAL A 277 11.07 1.00 -15.75
C VAL A 277 12.46 1.14 -15.11
N ILE A 278 13.55 0.98 -15.87
CA ILE A 278 14.90 1.13 -15.32
C ILE A 278 15.11 2.54 -14.75
N CYS A 279 14.70 3.58 -15.51
CA CYS A 279 14.89 4.97 -15.10
C CYS A 279 14.04 5.31 -13.87
N THR A 280 12.76 4.91 -13.86
CA THR A 280 11.86 5.18 -12.74
C THR A 280 12.22 4.38 -11.51
N ALA A 281 12.54 3.10 -11.62
CA ALA A 281 12.98 2.28 -10.49
C ALA A 281 14.27 2.81 -9.86
N THR A 282 15.22 3.28 -10.69
CA THR A 282 16.44 3.92 -10.17
C THR A 282 16.12 5.19 -9.39
N GLY A 283 15.27 6.07 -9.93
CA GLY A 283 14.86 7.27 -9.22
C GLY A 283 14.09 6.99 -7.94
N CYS A 284 13.17 6.02 -7.96
CA CYS A 284 12.46 5.55 -6.77
C CYS A 284 13.43 4.99 -5.72
N GLY A 285 14.44 4.23 -6.16
CA GLY A 285 15.50 3.73 -5.30
C GLY A 285 16.30 4.86 -4.64
N VAL A 286 16.68 5.89 -5.42
CA VAL A 286 17.38 7.07 -4.88
C VAL A 286 16.53 7.81 -3.87
N THR A 287 15.24 8.01 -4.16
CA THR A 287 14.30 8.60 -3.18
C THR A 287 14.26 7.79 -1.89
N GLY A 288 14.14 6.47 -2.01
CA GLY A 288 14.11 5.58 -0.85
C GLY A 288 15.42 5.62 -0.04
N ALA A 289 16.57 5.59 -0.73
CA ALA A 289 17.87 5.68 -0.08
C ALA A 289 18.04 6.97 0.73
N ILE A 290 17.71 8.13 0.12
CA ILE A 290 17.84 9.44 0.79
C ILE A 290 16.84 9.55 1.92
N SER A 291 15.56 9.20 1.67
CA SER A 291 14.49 9.29 2.66
C SER A 291 14.82 8.47 3.90
N PHE A 292 15.25 7.23 3.74
CA PHE A 292 15.53 6.34 4.86
C PHE A 292 16.81 6.73 5.60
N SER A 293 17.85 7.18 4.87
CA SER A 293 19.11 7.68 5.48
C SER A 293 18.90 8.97 6.29
N LEU A 294 17.94 9.78 5.93
CA LEU A 294 17.60 11.02 6.65
C LEU A 294 16.49 10.82 7.71
N ASP A 295 16.20 9.57 8.06
CA ASP A 295 15.20 9.18 9.06
C ASP A 295 13.82 9.81 8.82
N VAL A 296 13.43 9.93 7.55
CA VAL A 296 12.08 10.37 7.21
C VAL A 296 11.09 9.26 7.51
N GLY A 297 10.08 9.57 8.31
CA GLY A 297 8.99 8.66 8.66
C GLY A 297 7.63 9.22 8.28
N SER A 298 6.72 8.37 7.82
CA SER A 298 5.32 8.69 7.58
C SER A 298 4.43 7.85 8.48
N LYS A 299 3.54 8.52 9.21
CA LYS A 299 2.45 7.86 9.96
C LYS A 299 1.20 7.66 9.09
N VAL A 300 1.24 8.15 7.85
CA VAL A 300 0.12 8.14 6.92
C VAL A 300 0.48 7.27 5.73
N PRO A 301 -0.31 6.24 5.42
CA PRO A 301 0.02 5.25 4.41
C PRO A 301 -0.29 5.69 2.96
N SER A 302 -0.95 6.82 2.77
CA SER A 302 -1.34 7.30 1.44
C SER A 302 -1.66 8.80 1.49
N GLY A 303 -1.70 9.44 0.31
CA GLY A 303 -2.09 10.84 0.17
C GLY A 303 -1.07 11.72 -0.56
N GLY A 304 0.05 11.15 -1.01
CA GLY A 304 1.02 11.82 -1.88
C GLY A 304 1.62 13.09 -1.25
N VAL A 305 1.68 14.16 -2.03
CA VAL A 305 2.29 15.43 -1.61
C VAL A 305 1.62 16.05 -0.37
N PHE A 306 0.33 15.79 -0.17
CA PHE A 306 -0.43 16.34 0.96
C PHE A 306 0.02 15.77 2.31
N VAL A 307 0.71 14.65 2.32
CA VAL A 307 1.21 14.00 3.55
C VAL A 307 2.62 14.46 3.91
N ILE A 308 3.37 15.01 2.97
CA ILE A 308 4.75 15.48 3.22
C ILE A 308 4.85 16.40 4.44
N PRO A 309 3.96 17.40 4.64
CA PRO A 309 4.01 18.25 5.83
C PRO A 309 3.81 17.50 7.17
N ALA A 310 3.15 16.34 7.14
CA ALA A 310 2.90 15.51 8.32
C ALA A 310 3.99 14.44 8.57
N MET A 311 4.99 14.34 7.71
CA MET A 311 6.15 13.46 7.89
C MET A 311 7.07 13.97 8.99
N SER A 312 7.88 13.07 9.58
CA SER A 312 8.80 13.42 10.67
C SER A 312 9.83 14.48 10.28
N ASN A 313 10.25 14.52 9.01
CA ASN A 313 11.16 15.51 8.44
C ASN A 313 10.68 15.93 7.04
N PRO A 314 9.78 16.92 6.93
CA PRO A 314 9.20 17.33 5.65
C PRO A 314 10.22 17.84 4.63
N LEU A 315 11.26 18.55 5.09
CA LEU A 315 12.29 19.09 4.21
C LEU A 315 13.14 17.97 3.59
N ALA A 316 13.55 16.98 4.40
CA ALA A 316 14.28 15.82 3.91
C ALA A 316 13.41 14.97 2.96
N ALA A 317 12.11 14.85 3.23
CA ALA A 317 11.16 14.18 2.35
C ALA A 317 11.10 14.87 0.98
N LEU A 318 11.01 16.19 0.96
CA LEU A 318 11.00 16.97 -0.28
C LEU A 318 12.31 16.84 -1.05
N ILE A 319 13.46 16.89 -0.37
CA ILE A 319 14.77 16.68 -0.99
C ILE A 319 14.87 15.31 -1.62
N ALA A 320 14.43 14.26 -0.91
CA ALA A 320 14.43 12.89 -1.41
C ALA A 320 13.54 12.74 -2.66
N LEU A 321 12.34 13.30 -2.64
CA LEU A 321 11.40 13.28 -3.76
C LEU A 321 11.98 14.01 -4.98
N LEU A 322 12.53 15.21 -4.81
CA LEU A 322 13.11 16.00 -5.89
C LEU A 322 14.36 15.33 -6.47
N ALA A 323 15.21 14.73 -5.64
CA ALA A 323 16.38 14.02 -6.09
C ALA A 323 16.02 12.82 -6.98
N GLY A 324 15.08 11.97 -6.54
CA GLY A 324 14.62 10.83 -7.35
C GLY A 324 13.91 11.26 -8.63
N THR A 325 13.10 12.32 -8.55
CA THR A 325 12.44 12.94 -9.72
C THR A 325 13.50 13.41 -10.74
N ALA A 326 14.52 14.11 -10.26
CA ALA A 326 15.61 14.59 -11.12
C ALA A 326 16.40 13.44 -11.76
N VAL A 327 16.76 12.41 -10.98
CA VAL A 327 17.45 11.22 -11.48
C VAL A 327 16.61 10.52 -12.55
N THR A 328 15.33 10.28 -12.29
CA THR A 328 14.40 9.68 -13.28
C THR A 328 14.36 10.49 -14.56
N GLY A 329 14.15 11.80 -14.44
CA GLY A 329 14.02 12.69 -15.60
C GLY A 329 15.31 12.78 -16.44
N VAL A 330 16.45 12.90 -15.80
CA VAL A 330 17.75 12.92 -16.49
C VAL A 330 18.02 11.59 -17.20
N LEU A 331 17.82 10.46 -16.51
CA LEU A 331 18.03 9.14 -17.09
C LEU A 331 17.12 8.90 -18.31
N LEU A 332 15.84 9.30 -18.23
CA LEU A 332 14.92 9.19 -19.37
C LEU A 332 15.40 10.00 -20.58
N VAL A 333 15.88 11.22 -20.40
CA VAL A 333 16.40 12.05 -21.51
C VAL A 333 17.68 11.49 -22.11
N LEU A 334 18.47 10.75 -21.32
CA LEU A 334 19.69 10.10 -21.79
C LEU A 334 19.42 8.77 -22.50
N ILE A 335 18.52 7.96 -22.01
CA ILE A 335 18.37 6.54 -22.39
C ILE A 335 17.16 6.31 -23.32
N LYS A 336 16.06 7.08 -23.19
CA LYS A 336 14.86 6.90 -24.02
C LYS A 336 15.18 7.20 -25.49
N LYS A 337 14.62 6.40 -26.40
CA LYS A 337 14.81 6.61 -27.85
C LYS A 337 14.20 7.95 -28.29
N LYS A 338 14.88 8.60 -29.23
CA LYS A 338 14.27 9.72 -29.93
C LYS A 338 13.10 9.22 -30.75
N LYS A 339 12.02 9.97 -30.76
CA LYS A 339 10.82 9.72 -31.56
C LYS A 339 10.89 10.50 -32.84
N THR A 340 10.51 9.85 -33.96
CA THR A 340 10.35 10.44 -35.30
C THR A 340 8.86 10.60 -35.58
N GLU A 341 8.51 11.35 -36.63
CA GLU A 341 7.11 11.53 -37.06
C GLU A 341 6.42 10.21 -37.44
N GLU A 342 7.20 9.20 -37.85
CA GLU A 342 6.69 7.86 -38.15
C GLU A 342 6.29 7.04 -36.90
N ASP A 343 6.71 7.46 -35.71
CA ASP A 343 6.36 6.84 -34.42
C ASP A 343 5.03 7.37 -33.86
N GLU A 344 4.37 8.32 -34.52
CA GLU A 344 3.04 8.76 -34.10
C GLU A 344 2.01 7.69 -34.52
N PRO A 345 1.17 7.21 -33.60
CA PRO A 345 0.12 6.28 -33.95
C PRO A 345 -0.76 6.94 -35.02
N MET A 346 -1.00 6.22 -36.14
CA MET A 346 -2.00 6.65 -37.09
C MET A 346 -3.32 6.75 -36.32
N VAL A 347 -3.85 7.94 -36.21
CA VAL A 347 -5.20 8.16 -35.68
C VAL A 347 -6.15 7.44 -36.63
N ASP A 348 -6.73 6.34 -36.20
CA ASP A 348 -7.80 5.71 -36.95
C ASP A 348 -8.95 6.73 -37.02
N GLU A 349 -9.21 7.27 -38.21
CA GLU A 349 -10.32 8.20 -38.51
C GLU A 349 -11.72 7.64 -38.18
N LYS A 350 -11.77 6.43 -37.56
CA LYS A 350 -13.02 5.77 -37.17
C LYS A 350 -13.64 6.25 -35.84
N GLU A 351 -12.94 7.05 -35.03
CA GLU A 351 -13.55 7.60 -33.80
C GLU A 351 -14.38 8.88 -34.06
N GLU A 352 -14.15 9.62 -35.15
CA GLU A 352 -14.97 10.80 -35.49
C GLU A 352 -16.40 10.47 -35.98
N ASP A 353 -16.65 9.25 -36.45
CA ASP A 353 -18.00 8.85 -36.92
C ASP A 353 -18.96 8.44 -35.79
N LEU A 354 -18.48 8.22 -34.56
CA LEU A 354 -19.34 7.84 -33.43
C LEU A 354 -20.04 9.04 -32.78
N ASP A 355 -19.45 10.23 -32.87
CA ASP A 355 -20.07 11.48 -32.38
C ASP A 355 -21.20 12.00 -33.28
N LEU A 356 -21.25 11.53 -34.52
CA LEU A 356 -22.33 11.86 -35.48
C LEU A 356 -23.61 11.01 -35.32
N LEU A 357 -23.56 9.96 -34.49
CA LEU A 357 -24.70 9.06 -34.23
C LEU A 357 -25.58 9.43 -33.03
N GLY A 358 -25.38 10.59 -32.43
CA GLY A 358 -26.37 11.28 -31.58
C GLY A 358 -26.86 10.51 -30.36
N PHE A 359 -26.01 9.79 -29.67
CA PHE A 359 -26.36 9.24 -28.36
C PHE A 359 -26.19 10.29 -27.24
N THR A 360 -27.18 11.13 -27.07
CA THR A 360 -27.39 11.90 -25.84
C THR A 360 -27.90 10.96 -24.75
N ILE A 361 -27.10 10.72 -23.74
CA ILE A 361 -27.52 10.08 -22.49
C ILE A 361 -28.27 11.13 -21.68
N SER A 362 -29.60 10.96 -21.56
CA SER A 362 -30.48 11.70 -20.63
C SER A 362 -30.37 11.16 -19.22
#